data_75b4bbf5adc34c8443a28834df58ab92
#
_entry.id   75b4bbf5adc34c8443a28834df58ab92
#
_cell.length_a   1.000
_cell.length_b   1.000
_cell.length_c   1.000
_cell.angle_alpha   90.00
_cell.angle_beta   90.00
_cell.angle_gamma   90.00
#
_symmetry.space_group_name_H-M   'P 1'
#
loop_
_entity.id
_entity.type
_entity.pdbx_description
1 polymer ?
#
loop_
_entity_poly.entity_id
_entity_poly.type
_entity_poly.pdbx_seq_one_letter_code
_entity_poly.pdbx_strand_id
1 'polypeptide(L)'
;KRPDQVFFQFLLGIAMIVLAGTLRGVRAIQFMKNKSRPGGLDFGYTLLLGLFGMWMSGKAFWHFEHGTMIAFPILFAVFGGSALVDTVRNLRLFLHPERVERMSWYRLHVSTMLGAFTASTTAFTVNAATFLPWYLQWFGPTLLIVPLQIYFGQKLKRHQKPAGVAQAV
;
A
#
# COMPACT_ATOMS: atom_id res chain seq x y z
N LYS A 1 -2.11 -15.84 -24.49
CA LYS A 1 -2.56 -16.26 -23.14
C LYS A 1 -4.01 -15.85 -22.97
N ARG A 2 -4.82 -16.71 -22.35
CA ARG A 2 -6.24 -16.41 -22.11
C ARG A 2 -6.35 -15.17 -21.22
N PRO A 3 -7.20 -14.17 -21.52
CA PRO A 3 -7.34 -12.94 -20.72
C PRO A 3 -7.65 -13.25 -19.25
N ASP A 4 -8.39 -14.33 -18.98
CA ASP A 4 -8.71 -14.79 -17.63
C ASP A 4 -7.48 -15.11 -16.78
N GLN A 5 -6.44 -15.73 -17.38
CA GLN A 5 -5.21 -16.05 -16.65
C GLN A 5 -4.42 -14.80 -16.22
N VAL A 6 -4.41 -13.77 -17.04
CA VAL A 6 -3.74 -12.50 -16.73
C VAL A 6 -4.45 -11.80 -15.57
N PHE A 7 -5.78 -11.81 -15.62
CA PHE A 7 -6.62 -11.24 -14.57
C PHE A 7 -6.43 -11.97 -13.23
N PHE A 8 -6.43 -13.30 -13.20
CA PHE A 8 -6.18 -14.06 -11.97
C PHE A 8 -4.77 -13.84 -11.40
N GLN A 9 -3.74 -13.74 -12.26
CA GLN A 9 -2.39 -13.42 -11.83
C GLN A 9 -2.32 -12.03 -11.20
N PHE A 10 -3.04 -11.07 -11.76
CA PHE A 10 -3.13 -9.72 -11.22
C PHE A 10 -3.85 -9.70 -9.86
N LEU A 11 -4.98 -10.40 -9.73
CA LEU A 11 -5.71 -10.53 -8.46
C LEU A 11 -4.85 -11.17 -7.38
N LEU A 12 -4.07 -12.20 -7.71
CA LEU A 12 -3.12 -12.80 -6.76
C LEU A 12 -2.12 -11.77 -6.25
N GLY A 13 -1.53 -10.95 -7.14
CA GLY A 13 -0.63 -9.88 -6.76
C GLY A 13 -1.27 -8.87 -5.80
N ILE A 14 -2.50 -8.42 -6.11
CA ILE A 14 -3.26 -7.52 -5.23
C ILE A 14 -3.53 -8.17 -3.88
N ALA A 15 -3.97 -9.43 -3.85
CA ALA A 15 -4.25 -10.15 -2.61
C ALA A 15 -3.02 -10.18 -1.70
N MET A 16 -1.82 -10.40 -2.25
CA MET A 16 -0.57 -10.39 -1.50
C MET A 16 -0.22 -9.00 -0.97
N ILE A 17 -0.44 -7.94 -1.77
CA ILE A 17 -0.24 -6.55 -1.34
C ILE A 17 -1.17 -6.20 -0.17
N VAL A 18 -2.45 -6.55 -0.27
CA VAL A 18 -3.46 -6.30 0.77
C VAL A 18 -3.13 -7.08 2.05
N LEU A 19 -2.79 -8.36 1.92
CA LEU A 19 -2.42 -9.20 3.06
C LEU A 19 -1.20 -8.63 3.79
N ALA A 20 -0.12 -8.33 3.08
CA ALA A 20 1.08 -7.74 3.66
C ALA A 20 0.80 -6.37 4.30
N GLY A 21 -0.03 -5.53 3.66
CA GLY A 21 -0.48 -4.25 4.18
C GLY A 21 -1.26 -4.41 5.49
N THR A 22 -2.23 -5.32 5.54
CA THR A 22 -3.05 -5.59 6.72
C THR A 22 -2.21 -6.09 7.89
N LEU A 23 -1.35 -7.10 7.67
CA LEU A 23 -0.44 -7.61 8.69
C LEU A 23 0.44 -6.50 9.26
N ARG A 24 1.03 -5.69 8.39
CA ARG A 24 1.85 -4.53 8.78
C ARG A 24 1.05 -3.51 9.59
N GLY A 25 -0.19 -3.22 9.18
CA GLY A 25 -1.05 -2.29 9.89
C GLY A 25 -1.36 -2.74 11.33
N VAL A 26 -1.63 -4.03 11.53
CA VAL A 26 -1.83 -4.63 12.87
C VAL A 26 -0.54 -4.55 13.68
N ARG A 27 0.59 -4.93 13.10
CA ARG A 27 1.91 -4.90 13.76
C ARG A 27 2.33 -3.48 14.15
N ALA A 28 2.01 -2.47 13.33
CA ALA A 28 2.32 -1.07 13.64
C ALA A 28 1.70 -0.62 14.97
N ILE A 29 0.47 -1.05 15.29
CA ILE A 29 -0.15 -0.78 16.59
C ILE A 29 0.57 -1.51 17.73
N GLN A 30 1.02 -2.74 17.51
CA GLN A 30 1.78 -3.48 18.51
C GLN A 30 3.12 -2.80 18.80
N PHE A 31 3.85 -2.34 17.78
CA PHE A 31 5.08 -1.55 17.95
C PHE A 31 4.83 -0.26 18.72
N MET A 32 3.71 0.41 18.44
CA MET A 32 3.33 1.62 19.16
C MET A 32 3.05 1.37 20.65
N LYS A 33 2.32 0.30 20.97
CA LYS A 33 1.89 -0.01 22.35
C LYS A 33 3.01 -0.64 23.19
N ASN A 34 3.64 -1.67 22.69
CA ASN A 34 4.50 -2.57 23.46
C ASN A 34 6.00 -2.25 23.29
N LYS A 35 6.37 -1.25 22.51
CA LYS A 35 7.78 -0.97 22.12
C LYS A 35 8.51 -2.22 21.60
N SER A 36 7.76 -3.21 21.08
CA SER A 36 8.34 -4.42 20.50
C SER A 36 9.16 -4.06 19.25
N ARG A 37 10.25 -4.78 19.03
CA ARG A 37 11.08 -4.60 17.83
C ARG A 37 10.52 -5.45 16.68
N PRO A 38 10.73 -5.02 15.42
CA PRO A 38 10.45 -5.85 14.27
C PRO A 38 11.19 -7.18 14.35
N GLY A 39 10.48 -8.26 14.10
CA GLY A 39 11.01 -9.64 14.16
C GLY A 39 11.10 -10.28 12.78
N GLY A 40 11.55 -11.54 12.73
CA GLY A 40 11.73 -12.29 11.48
C GLY A 40 10.47 -12.36 10.60
N LEU A 41 9.29 -12.48 11.22
CA LEU A 41 8.02 -12.46 10.47
C LEU A 41 7.77 -11.12 9.79
N ASP A 42 8.13 -10.00 10.41
CA ASP A 42 7.96 -8.66 9.85
C ASP A 42 8.84 -8.46 8.61
N PHE A 43 10.08 -8.95 8.66
CA PHE A 43 10.97 -8.97 7.51
C PHE A 43 10.48 -9.96 6.44
N GLY A 44 10.01 -11.15 6.85
CA GLY A 44 9.54 -12.20 5.95
C GLY A 44 8.41 -11.73 5.03
N TYR A 45 7.32 -11.19 5.58
CA TYR A 45 6.23 -10.70 4.73
C TYR A 45 6.59 -9.44 3.94
N THR A 46 7.53 -8.62 4.42
CA THR A 46 8.02 -7.44 3.69
C THR A 46 8.85 -7.86 2.48
N LEU A 47 9.73 -8.84 2.63
CA LEU A 47 10.50 -9.40 1.52
C LEU A 47 9.59 -10.11 0.51
N LEU A 48 8.60 -10.86 1.00
CA LEU A 48 7.60 -11.50 0.14
C LEU A 48 6.84 -10.46 -0.69
N LEU A 49 6.43 -9.34 -0.07
CA LEU A 49 5.82 -8.21 -0.80
C LEU A 49 6.74 -7.67 -1.89
N GLY A 50 8.05 -7.52 -1.59
CA GLY A 50 9.06 -7.08 -2.56
C GLY A 50 9.20 -8.04 -3.74
N LEU A 51 9.23 -9.34 -3.48
CA LEU A 51 9.26 -10.37 -4.53
C LEU A 51 8.02 -10.31 -5.43
N PHE A 52 6.84 -10.17 -4.85
CA PHE A 52 5.60 -9.98 -5.61
C PHE A 52 5.60 -8.66 -6.40
N GLY A 53 6.12 -7.58 -5.82
CA GLY A 53 6.29 -6.30 -6.50
C GLY A 53 7.21 -6.40 -7.72
N MET A 54 8.35 -7.09 -7.60
CA MET A 54 9.25 -7.37 -8.72
C MET A 54 8.58 -8.23 -9.79
N TRP A 55 7.90 -9.29 -9.38
CA TRP A 55 7.16 -10.16 -10.30
C TRP A 55 6.09 -9.39 -11.07
N MET A 56 5.28 -8.55 -10.40
CA MET A 56 4.27 -7.73 -11.06
C MET A 56 4.90 -6.72 -12.02
N SER A 57 5.98 -6.04 -11.62
CA SER A 57 6.70 -5.09 -12.48
C SER A 57 7.30 -5.77 -13.71
N GLY A 58 7.85 -6.96 -13.54
CA GLY A 58 8.32 -7.79 -14.67
C GLY A 58 7.18 -8.20 -15.61
N LYS A 59 5.99 -8.52 -15.07
CA LYS A 59 4.79 -8.78 -15.89
C LYS A 59 4.32 -7.55 -16.65
N ALA A 60 4.37 -6.36 -16.05
CA ALA A 60 4.06 -5.11 -16.74
C ALA A 60 4.94 -4.92 -17.96
N PHE A 61 6.25 -5.04 -17.78
CA PHE A 61 7.21 -4.91 -18.88
C PHE A 61 6.96 -5.95 -19.99
N TRP A 62 6.77 -7.22 -19.62
CA TRP A 62 6.49 -8.29 -20.58
C TRP A 62 5.22 -8.03 -21.40
N HIS A 63 4.14 -7.54 -20.75
CA HIS A 63 2.88 -7.23 -21.42
C HIS A 63 2.97 -6.00 -22.32
N PHE A 64 3.81 -5.01 -21.99
CA PHE A 64 4.10 -3.88 -22.88
C PHE A 64 4.78 -4.33 -24.18
N GLU A 65 5.78 -5.20 -24.08
CA GLU A 65 6.49 -5.70 -25.26
C GLU A 65 5.63 -6.56 -26.18
N HIS A 66 4.71 -7.34 -25.62
CA HIS A 66 3.89 -8.30 -26.37
C HIS A 66 2.52 -7.76 -26.81
N GLY A 67 2.31 -6.44 -26.71
CA GLY A 67 1.13 -5.76 -27.28
C GLY A 67 -0.20 -6.23 -26.70
N THR A 68 -0.27 -6.59 -25.41
CA THR A 68 -1.52 -6.95 -24.75
C THR A 68 -2.39 -5.71 -24.48
N MET A 69 -3.65 -5.92 -24.06
CA MET A 69 -4.57 -4.81 -23.71
C MET A 69 -3.86 -3.83 -22.76
N ILE A 70 -3.79 -2.57 -23.12
CA ILE A 70 -3.02 -1.51 -22.43
C ILE A 70 -3.36 -1.36 -20.94
N ALA A 71 -4.56 -1.76 -20.52
CA ALA A 71 -4.99 -1.70 -19.13
C ALA A 71 -4.11 -2.55 -18.19
N PHE A 72 -3.80 -3.81 -18.59
CA PHE A 72 -3.05 -4.73 -17.74
C PHE A 72 -1.61 -4.29 -17.47
N PRO A 73 -0.79 -3.91 -18.49
CA PRO A 73 0.55 -3.40 -18.23
C PRO A 73 0.54 -2.23 -17.25
N ILE A 74 -0.39 -1.27 -17.40
CA ILE A 74 -0.51 -0.11 -16.52
C ILE A 74 -0.84 -0.55 -15.09
N LEU A 75 -1.82 -1.43 -14.91
CA LEU A 75 -2.21 -1.95 -13.59
C LEU A 75 -1.05 -2.70 -12.92
N PHE A 76 -0.39 -3.59 -13.64
CA PHE A 76 0.78 -4.31 -13.12
C PHE A 76 1.93 -3.37 -12.75
N ALA A 77 2.20 -2.31 -13.54
CA ALA A 77 3.23 -1.33 -13.26
C ALA A 77 2.90 -0.51 -12.01
N VAL A 78 1.67 -0.01 -11.89
CA VAL A 78 1.23 0.82 -10.75
C VAL A 78 1.28 0.01 -9.44
N PHE A 79 0.68 -1.18 -9.42
CA PHE A 79 0.62 -1.99 -8.20
C PHE A 79 1.98 -2.63 -7.87
N GLY A 80 2.72 -3.11 -8.87
CA GLY A 80 4.07 -3.62 -8.67
C GLY A 80 5.03 -2.56 -8.15
N GLY A 81 5.02 -1.37 -8.76
CA GLY A 81 5.83 -0.23 -8.34
C GLY A 81 5.47 0.24 -6.91
N SER A 82 4.18 0.32 -6.58
CA SER A 82 3.73 0.69 -5.23
C SER A 82 4.19 -0.34 -4.18
N ALA A 83 4.13 -1.63 -4.48
CA ALA A 83 4.61 -2.70 -3.60
C ALA A 83 6.13 -2.60 -3.36
N LEU A 84 6.92 -2.28 -4.38
CA LEU A 84 8.38 -2.06 -4.25
C LEU A 84 8.69 -0.85 -3.37
N VAL A 85 8.02 0.28 -3.61
CA VAL A 85 8.17 1.48 -2.77
C VAL A 85 7.83 1.18 -1.33
N ASP A 86 6.72 0.49 -1.08
CA ASP A 86 6.31 0.08 0.25
C ASP A 86 7.31 -0.87 0.91
N THR A 87 7.88 -1.81 0.16
CA THR A 87 8.93 -2.70 0.66
C THR A 87 10.14 -1.91 1.14
N VAL A 88 10.67 -1.01 0.33
CA VAL A 88 11.83 -0.18 0.68
C VAL A 88 11.55 0.69 1.92
N ARG A 89 10.37 1.32 1.97
CA ARG A 89 9.96 2.15 3.12
C ARG A 89 9.89 1.33 4.40
N ASN A 90 9.31 0.13 4.34
CA ASN A 90 9.18 -0.73 5.51
C ASN A 90 10.52 -1.29 5.98
N LEU A 91 11.38 -1.72 5.07
CA LEU A 91 12.73 -2.16 5.43
C LEU A 91 13.49 -1.05 6.15
N ARG A 92 13.42 0.20 5.67
CA ARG A 92 14.04 1.35 6.36
C ARG A 92 13.48 1.57 7.77
N LEU A 93 12.16 1.45 7.96
CA LEU A 93 11.54 1.57 9.27
C LEU A 93 11.93 0.42 10.22
N PHE A 94 12.05 -0.79 9.71
CA PHE A 94 12.37 -1.97 10.50
C PHE A 94 13.86 -2.08 10.85
N LEU A 95 14.74 -1.55 10.01
CA LEU A 95 16.18 -1.52 10.28
C LEU A 95 16.56 -0.48 11.35
N HIS A 96 15.78 0.60 11.47
CA HIS A 96 16.05 1.66 12.44
C HIS A 96 14.81 2.01 13.28
N PRO A 97 14.24 1.05 14.01
CA PRO A 97 12.99 1.25 14.76
C PRO A 97 13.15 2.28 15.89
N GLU A 98 14.35 2.46 16.42
CA GLU A 98 14.69 3.44 17.45
C GLU A 98 14.55 4.90 16.98
N ARG A 99 14.67 5.14 15.68
CA ARG A 99 14.51 6.48 15.06
C ARG A 99 13.07 6.80 14.71
N VAL A 100 12.16 5.84 14.88
CA VAL A 100 10.75 5.97 14.49
C VAL A 100 9.94 6.48 15.67
N GLU A 101 9.41 7.67 15.56
CA GLU A 101 8.49 8.22 16.56
C GLU A 101 7.24 7.34 16.70
N ARG A 102 6.73 7.24 17.94
CA ARG A 102 5.52 6.47 18.26
C ARG A 102 4.34 6.79 17.35
N MET A 103 4.16 8.07 17.03
CA MET A 103 3.07 8.52 16.17
C MET A 103 3.27 8.13 14.68
N SER A 104 4.50 7.88 14.26
CA SER A 104 4.78 7.38 12.91
C SER A 104 4.23 5.97 12.71
N TRP A 105 4.25 5.13 13.75
CA TRP A 105 3.59 3.82 13.74
C TRP A 105 2.08 3.94 13.64
N TYR A 106 1.47 4.90 14.34
CA TYR A 106 0.02 5.15 14.20
C TYR A 106 -0.33 5.62 12.79
N ARG A 107 0.44 6.52 12.22
CA ARG A 107 0.25 6.96 10.81
C ARG A 107 0.40 5.80 9.83
N LEU A 108 1.37 4.91 10.06
CA LEU A 108 1.54 3.71 9.26
C LEU A 108 0.30 2.82 9.35
N HIS A 109 -0.23 2.58 10.55
CA HIS A 109 -1.47 1.83 10.74
C HIS A 109 -2.63 2.44 9.95
N VAL A 110 -2.90 3.73 10.14
CA VAL A 110 -4.01 4.42 9.46
C VAL A 110 -3.86 4.35 7.94
N SER A 111 -2.67 4.62 7.42
CA SER A 111 -2.44 4.61 5.97
C SER A 111 -2.59 3.20 5.37
N THR A 112 -2.14 2.16 6.06
CA THR A 112 -2.28 0.78 5.57
C THR A 112 -3.72 0.28 5.65
N MET A 113 -4.47 0.64 6.70
CA MET A 113 -5.89 0.27 6.81
C MET A 113 -6.74 0.97 5.74
N LEU A 114 -6.49 2.25 5.50
CA LEU A 114 -7.15 2.98 4.40
C LEU A 114 -6.75 2.41 3.03
N GLY A 115 -5.49 1.98 2.86
CA GLY A 115 -5.03 1.30 1.65
C GLY A 115 -5.76 -0.04 1.43
N ALA A 116 -5.91 -0.85 2.47
CA ALA A 116 -6.67 -2.10 2.40
C ALA A 116 -8.15 -1.85 2.09
N PHE A 117 -8.75 -0.84 2.71
CA PHE A 117 -10.12 -0.40 2.41
C PHE A 117 -10.27 0.04 0.95
N THR A 118 -9.32 0.83 0.43
CA THR A 118 -9.29 1.24 -0.98
C THR A 118 -9.25 0.02 -1.90
N ALA A 119 -8.38 -0.94 -1.62
CA ALA A 119 -8.26 -2.15 -2.43
C ALA A 119 -9.55 -2.98 -2.42
N SER A 120 -10.18 -3.14 -1.26
CA SER A 120 -11.47 -3.85 -1.14
C SER A 120 -12.59 -3.13 -1.90
N THR A 121 -12.66 -1.80 -1.78
CA THR A 121 -13.63 -0.98 -2.52
C THR A 121 -13.38 -1.06 -4.03
N THR A 122 -12.12 -1.05 -4.47
CA THR A 122 -11.77 -1.23 -5.88
C THR A 122 -12.21 -2.61 -6.39
N ALA A 123 -11.93 -3.67 -5.64
CA ALA A 123 -12.38 -5.00 -6.00
C ALA A 123 -13.91 -5.09 -6.12
N PHE A 124 -14.64 -4.46 -5.20
CA PHE A 124 -16.11 -4.35 -5.30
C PHE A 124 -16.54 -3.56 -6.54
N THR A 125 -15.94 -2.39 -6.79
CA THR A 125 -16.31 -1.52 -7.92
C THR A 125 -16.08 -2.21 -9.26
N VAL A 126 -14.97 -2.92 -9.41
CA VAL A 126 -14.64 -3.69 -10.64
C VAL A 126 -15.68 -4.79 -10.91
N ASN A 127 -16.22 -5.42 -9.87
CA ASN A 127 -17.19 -6.49 -10.02
C ASN A 127 -18.65 -5.99 -10.12
N ALA A 128 -19.00 -4.91 -9.40
CA ALA A 128 -20.39 -4.43 -9.31
C ALA A 128 -20.71 -3.30 -10.28
N ALA A 129 -19.76 -2.41 -10.57
CA ALA A 129 -19.96 -1.22 -11.39
C ALA A 129 -19.47 -1.41 -12.84
N THR A 130 -19.89 -2.50 -13.48
CA THR A 130 -19.46 -2.87 -14.85
C THR A 130 -19.89 -1.86 -15.92
N PHE A 131 -20.85 -0.96 -15.59
CA PHE A 131 -21.29 0.14 -16.46
C PHE A 131 -20.29 1.30 -16.52
N LEU A 132 -19.30 1.37 -15.61
CA LEU A 132 -18.28 2.41 -15.62
C LEU A 132 -17.12 2.05 -16.56
N PRO A 133 -16.43 3.04 -17.14
CA PRO A 133 -15.17 2.80 -17.85
C PRO A 133 -14.14 2.13 -16.93
N TRP A 134 -13.30 1.26 -17.50
CA TRP A 134 -12.33 0.45 -16.73
C TRP A 134 -11.43 1.30 -15.81
N TYR A 135 -10.98 2.48 -16.26
CA TYR A 135 -10.13 3.36 -15.45
C TYR A 135 -10.87 3.93 -14.23
N LEU A 136 -12.17 4.18 -14.31
CA LEU A 136 -12.96 4.60 -13.15
C LEU A 136 -13.24 3.44 -12.18
N GLN A 137 -13.43 2.22 -12.70
CA GLN A 137 -13.57 1.04 -11.85
C GLN A 137 -12.31 0.79 -11.01
N TRP A 138 -11.12 0.94 -11.62
CA TRP A 138 -9.84 0.64 -10.97
C TRP A 138 -9.28 1.80 -10.14
N PHE A 139 -9.39 3.01 -10.62
CA PHE A 139 -8.78 4.17 -9.97
C PHE A 139 -9.78 5.08 -9.24
N GLY A 140 -11.08 4.97 -9.51
CA GLY A 140 -12.12 5.78 -8.86
C GLY A 140 -12.07 5.73 -7.33
N PRO A 141 -12.05 4.55 -6.69
CA PRO A 141 -11.92 4.45 -5.24
C PRO A 141 -10.64 5.10 -4.70
N THR A 142 -9.52 4.95 -5.41
CA THR A 142 -8.25 5.58 -5.05
C THR A 142 -8.35 7.10 -5.09
N LEU A 143 -8.97 7.67 -6.11
CA LEU A 143 -9.16 9.12 -6.26
C LEU A 143 -10.01 9.72 -5.14
N LEU A 144 -10.94 8.96 -4.58
CA LEU A 144 -11.76 9.39 -3.45
C LEU A 144 -11.03 9.24 -2.10
N ILE A 145 -10.30 8.15 -1.91
CA ILE A 145 -9.72 7.80 -0.60
C ILE A 145 -8.34 8.44 -0.38
N VAL A 146 -7.54 8.65 -1.42
CA VAL A 146 -6.22 9.30 -1.30
C VAL A 146 -6.30 10.72 -0.71
N PRO A 147 -7.22 11.60 -1.13
CA PRO A 147 -7.39 12.90 -0.47
C PRO A 147 -7.71 12.78 1.03
N LEU A 148 -8.53 11.80 1.41
CA LEU A 148 -8.81 11.50 2.81
C LEU A 148 -7.55 11.08 3.57
N GLN A 149 -6.73 10.20 2.98
CA GLN A 149 -5.45 9.78 3.56
C GLN A 149 -4.51 10.97 3.77
N ILE A 150 -4.41 11.86 2.79
CA ILE A 150 -3.58 13.07 2.88
C ILE A 150 -4.11 13.98 3.99
N TYR A 151 -5.42 14.22 4.04
CA TYR A 151 -6.05 15.06 5.06
C TYR A 151 -5.80 14.52 6.47
N PHE A 152 -6.08 13.25 6.73
CA PHE A 152 -5.82 12.63 8.03
C PHE A 152 -4.32 12.61 8.37
N GLY A 153 -3.47 12.31 7.40
CA GLY A 153 -2.01 12.34 7.59
C GLY A 153 -1.50 13.73 7.99
N GLN A 154 -2.02 14.79 7.37
CA GLN A 154 -1.66 16.18 7.71
C GLN A 154 -2.24 16.60 9.07
N LYS A 155 -3.49 16.25 9.36
CA LYS A 155 -4.13 16.53 10.65
C LYS A 155 -3.33 15.89 11.80
N LEU A 156 -2.92 14.65 11.65
CA LEU A 156 -2.09 13.96 12.66
C LEU A 156 -0.71 14.63 12.84
N LYS A 157 -0.11 15.15 11.77
CA LYS A 157 1.16 15.91 11.85
C LYS A 157 1.00 17.23 12.61
N ARG A 158 -0.11 17.94 12.42
CA ARG A 158 -0.38 19.23 13.11
C ARG A 158 -0.50 19.06 14.62
N HIS A 159 -1.11 17.99 15.09
CA HIS A 159 -1.20 17.68 16.51
C HIS A 159 0.13 17.27 17.17
N GLN A 160 1.18 17.06 16.39
CA GLN A 160 2.53 16.70 16.86
C GLN A 160 3.47 17.90 17.05
N LYS A 161 3.15 19.08 16.54
CA LYS A 161 3.97 20.27 16.85
C LYS A 161 3.82 20.55 18.35
N PRO A 162 4.91 20.45 19.15
CA PRO A 162 4.83 20.78 20.56
C PRO A 162 4.38 22.24 20.69
N ALA A 163 3.45 22.49 21.60
CA ALA A 163 2.99 23.84 21.99
C ALA A 163 4.10 24.67 22.69
N GLY A 164 5.37 24.39 22.40
CA GLY A 164 6.54 24.83 23.16
C GLY A 164 7.45 25.85 22.49
N VAL A 165 7.01 26.58 21.46
CA VAL A 165 7.84 27.68 20.89
C VAL A 165 7.13 29.03 20.91
N ALA A 166 6.03 29.16 21.63
CA ALA A 166 5.32 30.47 21.77
C ALA A 166 5.53 31.18 23.10
N GLN A 167 6.53 30.77 23.89
CA GLN A 167 6.88 31.49 25.14
C GLN A 167 8.40 31.67 25.24
N ALA A 168 8.98 32.41 24.33
CA ALA A 168 10.30 32.99 24.47
C ALA A 168 10.40 34.22 23.57
N VAL A 169 9.68 35.29 23.95
CA VAL A 169 10.01 36.71 23.67
C VAL A 169 9.53 37.49 24.88
#